data_88de7226d50cc4fd5be3a2e5406eef4a
#
_entry.id   88de7226d50cc4fd5be3a2e5406eef4a
#
_cell.length_a   1.000
_cell.length_b   1.000
_cell.length_c   1.000
_cell.angle_alpha   90.00
_cell.angle_beta   90.00
_cell.angle_gamma   90.00
#
_symmetry.space_group_name_H-M   'P 1'
#
loop_
_entity.id
_entity.type
_entity.pdbx_description
1 polymer ?
#
loop_
_entity_poly.entity_id
_entity_poly.type
_entity_poly.pdbx_seq_one_letter_code
_entity_poly.pdbx_strand_id
1 'polypeptide(L)'
;MISIAARAGYDYVGIRLIPMAPPHEPNYALPDNPQMLKQTKTALASTGVRVHDIEVARVYEGVNPSKYLPAMEVAAELGAKALLSSIWGGERDFYIEKFAEICDLAKPFELTVDLEYVPIALVRNLAQAVDVLRTANRTNAGLMIDMHHFHRARDNPVDLDALPREWFHFAHICDADAEIPTERDEMIRIIRDARLYVGEGGIDVAGILAHLPHCVYSIEVPNRKRHEELGDAAHATRCLETLKAYLIKHARSFETRGGSASNRAATGIERL
;
A
#
# COMPACT_ATOMS: atom_id res chain seq x y z
N MET A 1 16.65 -4.17 5.87
CA MET A 1 15.48 -4.28 4.98
C MET A 1 15.88 -4.53 3.52
N ILE A 2 16.49 -3.61 2.77
CA ILE A 2 16.79 -3.71 1.32
C ILE A 2 17.53 -5.00 0.95
N SER A 3 18.60 -5.34 1.64
CA SER A 3 19.35 -6.58 1.39
C SER A 3 18.55 -7.87 1.66
N ILE A 4 17.56 -7.82 2.57
CA ILE A 4 16.64 -8.93 2.82
C ILE A 4 15.68 -9.05 1.64
N ALA A 5 15.09 -7.93 1.21
CA ALA A 5 14.19 -7.90 0.05
C ALA A 5 14.88 -8.44 -1.20
N ALA A 6 16.11 -7.99 -1.49
CA ALA A 6 16.90 -8.47 -2.61
C ALA A 6 17.13 -10.00 -2.57
N ARG A 7 17.53 -10.54 -1.40
CA ARG A 7 17.77 -11.98 -1.26
C ARG A 7 16.50 -12.81 -1.35
N ALA A 8 15.36 -12.26 -0.90
CA ALA A 8 14.05 -12.91 -1.03
C ALA A 8 13.51 -12.85 -2.47
N GLY A 9 14.00 -11.93 -3.31
CA GLY A 9 13.59 -11.79 -4.71
C GLY A 9 12.47 -10.78 -4.93
N TYR A 10 12.40 -9.73 -4.10
CA TYR A 10 11.53 -8.58 -4.31
C TYR A 10 12.14 -7.60 -5.33
N ASP A 11 11.30 -7.02 -6.18
CA ASP A 11 11.70 -5.97 -7.12
C ASP A 11 11.67 -4.58 -6.47
N TYR A 12 10.78 -4.40 -5.49
CA TYR A 12 10.52 -3.12 -4.85
C TYR A 12 10.42 -3.23 -3.32
N VAL A 13 10.56 -2.08 -2.67
CA VAL A 13 10.24 -1.88 -1.25
C VAL A 13 9.41 -0.60 -1.11
N GLY A 14 8.43 -0.59 -0.19
CA GLY A 14 7.86 0.61 0.40
C GLY A 14 8.72 1.07 1.58
N ILE A 15 8.88 2.37 1.79
CA ILE A 15 9.70 2.92 2.87
C ILE A 15 8.89 3.92 3.69
N ARG A 16 8.91 3.74 5.01
CA ARG A 16 8.30 4.70 5.93
C ARG A 16 9.22 5.88 6.18
N LEU A 17 9.07 6.95 5.37
CA LEU A 17 9.81 8.20 5.52
C LEU A 17 9.12 9.19 6.45
N ILE A 18 7.82 9.03 6.67
CA ILE A 18 7.00 9.91 7.50
C ILE A 18 6.71 9.18 8.80
N PRO A 19 7.31 9.59 9.94
CA PRO A 19 7.10 8.92 11.21
C PRO A 19 5.63 8.98 11.64
N MET A 20 5.07 7.85 12.07
CA MET A 20 3.73 7.79 12.66
C MET A 20 3.76 8.03 14.17
N ALA A 21 4.95 8.01 14.77
CA ALA A 21 5.24 8.25 16.18
C ALA A 21 4.47 7.37 17.19
N PRO A 22 4.20 6.08 16.94
CA PRO A 22 3.83 5.22 18.04
C PRO A 22 5.04 5.08 18.99
N PRO A 23 4.80 4.93 20.30
CA PRO A 23 5.87 4.65 21.23
C PRO A 23 6.65 3.42 20.74
N HIS A 24 7.99 3.52 20.71
CA HIS A 24 8.92 2.46 20.30
C HIS A 24 9.10 2.23 18.78
N GLU A 25 8.47 2.99 17.90
CA GLU A 25 8.80 2.93 16.46
C GLU A 25 10.19 3.58 16.25
N PRO A 26 11.16 2.87 15.65
CA PRO A 26 12.41 3.49 15.26
C PRO A 26 12.16 4.61 14.25
N ASN A 27 12.79 5.76 14.45
CA ASN A 27 12.71 6.85 13.50
C ASN A 27 13.64 6.57 12.30
N TYR A 28 13.08 6.18 11.19
CA TYR A 28 13.77 6.00 9.91
C TYR A 28 13.62 7.22 8.99
N ALA A 29 13.38 8.41 9.56
CA ALA A 29 13.24 9.65 8.77
C ALA A 29 14.58 9.95 8.06
N LEU A 30 14.71 9.48 6.84
CA LEU A 30 15.87 9.73 6.00
C LEU A 30 16.10 11.22 5.71
N PRO A 31 15.07 12.10 5.65
CA PRO A 31 15.27 13.53 5.52
C PRO A 31 16.16 14.13 6.59
N ASP A 32 16.09 13.59 7.82
CA ASP A 32 16.84 14.09 8.97
C ASP A 32 18.16 13.34 9.17
N ASN A 33 18.48 12.34 8.33
CA ASN A 33 19.65 11.48 8.49
C ASN A 33 20.40 11.27 7.16
N PRO A 34 21.25 12.22 6.74
CA PRO A 34 22.00 12.14 5.48
C PRO A 34 22.90 10.90 5.38
N GLN A 35 23.44 10.41 6.50
CA GLN A 35 24.26 9.20 6.49
C GLN A 35 23.43 7.95 6.19
N MET A 36 22.24 7.81 6.80
CA MET A 36 21.31 6.72 6.53
C MET A 36 20.80 6.80 5.08
N LEU A 37 20.48 8.00 4.58
CA LEU A 37 20.08 8.20 3.18
C LEU A 37 21.18 7.72 2.21
N LYS A 38 22.43 8.09 2.46
CA LYS A 38 23.57 7.61 1.66
C LYS A 38 23.71 6.08 1.69
N GLN A 39 23.56 5.47 2.86
CA GLN A 39 23.59 4.01 3.01
C GLN A 39 22.43 3.34 2.27
N THR A 40 21.23 3.91 2.35
CA THR A 40 20.05 3.44 1.63
C THR A 40 20.28 3.47 0.12
N LYS A 41 20.77 4.60 -0.43
CA LYS A 41 21.10 4.71 -1.86
C LYS A 41 22.15 3.69 -2.30
N THR A 42 23.19 3.49 -1.50
CA THR A 42 24.21 2.47 -1.76
C THR A 42 23.61 1.06 -1.77
N ALA A 43 22.73 0.74 -0.83
CA ALA A 43 22.07 -0.56 -0.76
C ALA A 43 21.14 -0.80 -1.97
N LEU A 44 20.36 0.19 -2.38
CA LEU A 44 19.53 0.12 -3.57
C LEU A 44 20.38 -0.10 -4.82
N ALA A 45 21.42 0.69 -5.02
CA ALA A 45 22.33 0.58 -6.17
C ALA A 45 23.02 -0.78 -6.25
N SER A 46 23.44 -1.35 -5.11
CA SER A 46 24.15 -2.63 -5.06
C SER A 46 23.26 -3.86 -5.22
N THR A 47 21.94 -3.72 -4.95
CA THR A 47 21.00 -4.84 -4.95
C THR A 47 20.08 -4.84 -6.17
N GLY A 48 19.89 -3.69 -6.82
CA GLY A 48 18.92 -3.52 -7.90
C GLY A 48 17.46 -3.40 -7.43
N VAL A 49 17.20 -3.52 -6.11
CA VAL A 49 15.87 -3.25 -5.54
C VAL A 49 15.56 -1.77 -5.67
N ARG A 50 14.33 -1.45 -6.02
CA ARG A 50 13.84 -0.06 -6.20
C ARG A 50 12.89 0.31 -5.07
N VAL A 51 12.70 1.60 -4.86
CA VAL A 51 11.63 2.12 -4.00
C VAL A 51 10.38 2.33 -4.86
N HIS A 52 9.24 1.75 -4.47
CA HIS A 52 7.98 2.00 -5.15
C HIS A 52 7.23 3.16 -4.50
N ASP A 53 7.03 3.08 -3.21
CA ASP A 53 6.21 4.02 -2.45
C ASP A 53 6.88 4.47 -1.16
N ILE A 54 6.37 5.56 -0.61
CA ILE A 54 6.67 6.03 0.73
C ILE A 54 5.39 6.16 1.55
N GLU A 55 5.49 5.99 2.86
CA GLU A 55 4.38 6.00 3.81
C GLU A 55 4.58 7.02 4.92
N VAL A 56 3.57 7.57 5.53
CA VAL A 56 2.14 7.75 5.21
C VAL A 56 1.80 9.21 5.43
N ALA A 57 1.32 9.91 4.41
CA ALA A 57 0.84 11.28 4.56
C ALA A 57 -0.59 11.27 5.10
N ARG A 58 -0.74 11.43 6.41
CA ARG A 58 -2.04 11.41 7.07
C ARG A 58 -2.71 12.77 7.06
N VAL A 59 -4.01 12.79 6.73
CA VAL A 59 -4.88 13.93 6.94
C VAL A 59 -5.58 13.77 8.29
N TYR A 60 -5.44 14.75 9.16
CA TYR A 60 -6.09 14.85 10.48
C TYR A 60 -6.34 16.32 10.80
N GLU A 61 -7.20 16.60 11.76
CA GLU A 61 -7.55 17.97 12.11
C GLU A 61 -6.31 18.81 12.45
N GLY A 62 -6.21 19.98 11.83
CA GLY A 62 -5.09 20.90 12.01
C GLY A 62 -3.79 20.51 11.29
N VAL A 63 -3.79 19.48 10.44
CA VAL A 63 -2.58 19.12 9.67
C VAL A 63 -2.18 20.23 8.71
N ASN A 64 -0.87 20.52 8.66
CA ASN A 64 -0.27 21.29 7.59
C ASN A 64 0.48 20.34 6.65
N PRO A 65 -0.02 20.12 5.40
CA PRO A 65 0.60 19.20 4.45
C PRO A 65 2.04 19.54 4.07
N SER A 66 2.49 20.78 4.19
CA SER A 66 3.89 21.17 3.92
C SER A 66 4.91 20.41 4.79
N LYS A 67 4.49 19.84 5.93
CA LYS A 67 5.34 18.99 6.77
C LYS A 67 5.85 17.73 6.03
N TYR A 68 5.17 17.32 4.95
CA TYR A 68 5.53 16.14 4.17
C TYR A 68 6.54 16.41 3.06
N LEU A 69 6.81 17.68 2.74
CA LEU A 69 7.77 18.06 1.68
C LEU A 69 9.15 17.40 1.83
N PRO A 70 9.81 17.39 3.00
CA PRO A 70 11.12 16.77 3.11
C PRO A 70 11.10 15.25 2.77
N ALA A 71 10.00 14.57 3.09
CA ALA A 71 9.84 13.16 2.72
C ALA A 71 9.59 12.97 1.22
N MET A 72 8.84 13.88 0.57
CA MET A 72 8.61 13.86 -0.89
C MET A 72 9.91 14.14 -1.66
N GLU A 73 10.75 15.05 -1.19
CA GLU A 73 12.08 15.33 -1.77
C GLU A 73 12.98 14.10 -1.75
N VAL A 74 13.07 13.44 -0.58
CA VAL A 74 13.84 12.19 -0.43
C VAL A 74 13.22 11.06 -1.24
N ALA A 75 11.90 10.95 -1.33
CA ALA A 75 11.21 9.97 -2.17
C ALA A 75 11.61 10.11 -3.64
N ALA A 76 11.60 11.34 -4.17
CA ALA A 76 12.05 11.62 -5.53
C ALA A 76 13.53 11.26 -5.74
N GLU A 77 14.40 11.59 -4.77
CA GLU A 77 15.82 11.24 -4.78
C GLU A 77 16.06 9.72 -4.79
N LEU A 78 15.18 8.95 -4.16
CA LEU A 78 15.20 7.49 -4.14
C LEU A 78 14.48 6.85 -5.35
N GLY A 79 13.84 7.66 -6.20
CA GLY A 79 13.13 7.21 -7.39
C GLY A 79 11.76 6.58 -7.10
N ALA A 80 11.17 6.85 -5.93
CA ALA A 80 9.81 6.44 -5.61
C ALA A 80 8.78 6.99 -6.60
N LYS A 81 7.64 6.33 -6.70
CA LYS A 81 6.56 6.69 -7.63
C LYS A 81 5.27 7.07 -6.92
N ALA A 82 5.09 6.62 -5.69
CA ALA A 82 3.84 6.78 -4.96
C ALA A 82 4.08 7.28 -3.53
N LEU A 83 3.12 8.05 -3.03
CA LEU A 83 2.99 8.46 -1.64
C LEU A 83 1.65 7.94 -1.11
N LEU A 84 1.69 7.03 -0.15
CA LEU A 84 0.50 6.55 0.54
C LEU A 84 -0.09 7.65 1.43
N SER A 85 -1.42 7.83 1.35
CA SER A 85 -2.16 8.80 2.18
C SER A 85 -3.39 8.15 2.82
N SER A 86 -3.79 8.64 3.99
CA SER A 86 -5.02 8.20 4.67
C SER A 86 -5.65 9.34 5.48
N ILE A 87 -6.98 9.27 5.70
CA ILE A 87 -7.75 10.38 6.30
C ILE A 87 -8.33 9.93 7.64
N TRP A 88 -7.91 10.61 8.71
CA TRP A 88 -8.20 10.24 10.09
C TRP A 88 -9.05 11.25 10.86
N GLY A 89 -9.21 12.49 10.36
CA GLY A 89 -9.97 13.53 11.05
C GLY A 89 -10.20 14.77 10.20
N GLY A 90 -11.06 15.66 10.70
CA GLY A 90 -11.48 16.89 10.07
C GLY A 90 -12.87 16.79 9.44
N GLU A 91 -13.50 17.94 9.21
CA GLU A 91 -14.74 18.05 8.44
C GLU A 91 -14.49 17.73 6.97
N ARG A 92 -15.55 17.33 6.23
CA ARG A 92 -15.43 16.84 4.84
C ARG A 92 -14.66 17.79 3.93
N ASP A 93 -15.01 19.06 3.91
CA ASP A 93 -14.38 20.03 3.03
C ASP A 93 -12.90 20.24 3.40
N PHE A 94 -12.59 20.27 4.70
CA PHE A 94 -11.23 20.36 5.22
C PHE A 94 -10.36 19.18 4.76
N TYR A 95 -10.81 17.94 4.98
CA TYR A 95 -9.95 16.80 4.66
C TYR A 95 -9.77 16.61 3.15
N ILE A 96 -10.77 16.96 2.34
CA ILE A 96 -10.65 16.94 0.87
C ILE A 96 -9.66 18.02 0.40
N GLU A 97 -9.74 19.24 0.94
CA GLU A 97 -8.79 20.31 0.66
C GLU A 97 -7.35 19.88 1.02
N LYS A 98 -7.16 19.28 2.23
CA LYS A 98 -5.83 18.84 2.66
C LYS A 98 -5.28 17.67 1.83
N PHE A 99 -6.12 16.74 1.41
CA PHE A 99 -5.71 15.69 0.47
C PHE A 99 -5.32 16.29 -0.89
N ALA A 100 -6.09 17.23 -1.41
CA ALA A 100 -5.76 17.94 -2.65
C ALA A 100 -4.44 18.71 -2.52
N GLU A 101 -4.20 19.38 -1.38
CA GLU A 101 -2.94 20.08 -1.09
C GLU A 101 -1.74 19.10 -1.07
N ILE A 102 -1.90 17.89 -0.48
CA ILE A 102 -0.86 16.86 -0.54
C ILE A 102 -0.56 16.45 -1.99
N CYS A 103 -1.59 16.28 -2.82
CA CYS A 103 -1.41 15.97 -4.24
C CYS A 103 -0.66 17.08 -4.97
N ASP A 104 -1.03 18.34 -4.74
CA ASP A 104 -0.39 19.49 -5.36
C ASP A 104 1.08 19.62 -4.95
N LEU A 105 1.42 19.35 -3.68
CA LEU A 105 2.79 19.34 -3.17
C LEU A 105 3.61 18.15 -3.71
N ALA A 106 3.01 17.01 -3.95
CA ALA A 106 3.66 15.81 -4.48
C ALA A 106 3.93 15.89 -5.99
N LYS A 107 3.15 16.67 -6.73
CA LYS A 107 3.19 16.75 -8.20
C LYS A 107 4.55 17.17 -8.76
N PRO A 108 5.28 18.17 -8.22
CA PRO A 108 6.62 18.55 -8.70
C PRO A 108 7.66 17.43 -8.58
N PHE A 109 7.42 16.46 -7.72
CA PHE A 109 8.27 15.29 -7.48
C PHE A 109 7.86 14.06 -8.31
N GLU A 110 6.90 14.22 -9.21
CA GLU A 110 6.33 13.14 -10.03
C GLU A 110 5.78 11.97 -9.20
N LEU A 111 5.29 12.25 -7.98
CA LEU A 111 4.67 11.27 -7.11
C LEU A 111 3.15 11.26 -7.32
N THR A 112 2.57 10.07 -7.41
CA THR A 112 1.14 9.89 -7.16
C THR A 112 0.85 9.97 -5.67
N VAL A 113 -0.37 10.32 -5.31
CA VAL A 113 -0.85 10.29 -3.92
C VAL A 113 -2.01 9.31 -3.85
N ASP A 114 -1.76 8.15 -3.28
CA ASP A 114 -2.67 7.03 -3.29
C ASP A 114 -3.41 6.95 -1.96
N LEU A 115 -4.73 7.19 -2.02
CA LEU A 115 -5.59 7.20 -0.85
C LEU A 115 -5.92 5.77 -0.43
N GLU A 116 -5.48 5.42 0.77
CA GLU A 116 -5.91 4.23 1.49
C GLU A 116 -7.06 4.59 2.44
N TYR A 117 -8.19 3.92 2.31
CA TYR A 117 -9.21 3.99 3.34
C TYR A 117 -9.01 2.88 4.37
N VAL A 118 -9.26 3.20 5.64
CA VAL A 118 -9.05 2.29 6.75
C VAL A 118 -10.34 2.19 7.58
N PRO A 119 -10.95 1.01 7.78
CA PRO A 119 -12.26 0.89 8.43
C PRO A 119 -12.38 1.51 9.83
N ILE A 120 -11.25 1.72 10.50
CA ILE A 120 -11.18 2.37 11.82
C ILE A 120 -10.85 3.87 11.76
N ALA A 121 -10.61 4.41 10.55
CA ALA A 121 -10.33 5.83 10.30
C ALA A 121 -11.61 6.62 9.99
N LEU A 122 -11.46 7.86 9.53
CA LEU A 122 -12.60 8.70 9.12
C LEU A 122 -13.12 8.31 7.73
N VAL A 123 -12.24 8.18 6.75
CA VAL A 123 -12.55 7.59 5.45
C VAL A 123 -12.32 6.09 5.56
N ARG A 124 -13.41 5.31 5.55
CA ARG A 124 -13.44 3.93 6.03
C ARG A 124 -13.88 2.88 5.02
N ASN A 125 -14.31 3.28 3.82
CA ASN A 125 -14.78 2.39 2.78
C ASN A 125 -14.55 2.98 1.38
N LEU A 126 -14.76 2.15 0.36
CA LEU A 126 -14.57 2.51 -1.04
C LEU A 126 -15.38 3.74 -1.46
N ALA A 127 -16.66 3.79 -1.11
CA ALA A 127 -17.55 4.89 -1.52
C ALA A 127 -17.05 6.25 -1.01
N GLN A 128 -16.57 6.31 0.24
CA GLN A 128 -16.01 7.54 0.82
C GLN A 128 -14.68 7.92 0.17
N ALA A 129 -13.81 6.96 -0.11
CA ALA A 129 -12.54 7.21 -0.80
C ALA A 129 -12.78 7.75 -2.23
N VAL A 130 -13.74 7.16 -2.95
CA VAL A 130 -14.15 7.63 -4.28
C VAL A 130 -14.70 9.06 -4.25
N ASP A 131 -15.49 9.42 -3.21
CA ASP A 131 -15.97 10.79 -3.01
C ASP A 131 -14.81 11.78 -2.85
N VAL A 132 -13.81 11.44 -2.04
CA VAL A 132 -12.61 12.26 -1.86
C VAL A 132 -11.88 12.45 -3.19
N LEU A 133 -11.59 11.37 -3.93
CA LEU A 133 -10.83 11.46 -5.17
C LEU A 133 -11.56 12.28 -6.24
N ARG A 134 -12.87 12.07 -6.40
CA ARG A 134 -13.69 12.82 -7.36
C ARG A 134 -13.77 14.30 -7.00
N THR A 135 -13.90 14.61 -5.72
CA THR A 135 -14.05 16.01 -5.26
C THR A 135 -12.70 16.74 -5.29
N ALA A 136 -11.62 16.11 -4.84
CA ALA A 136 -10.27 16.66 -4.90
C ALA A 136 -9.82 16.90 -6.35
N ASN A 137 -10.22 16.04 -7.28
CA ASN A 137 -10.02 16.15 -8.72
C ASN A 137 -8.56 16.50 -9.09
N ARG A 138 -7.60 15.68 -8.62
CA ARG A 138 -6.17 15.83 -8.94
C ARG A 138 -5.69 14.70 -9.84
N THR A 139 -4.92 15.04 -10.88
CA THR A 139 -4.46 14.09 -11.91
C THR A 139 -3.44 13.08 -11.39
N ASN A 140 -2.80 13.36 -10.27
CA ASN A 140 -1.87 12.47 -9.57
C ASN A 140 -2.48 11.85 -8.30
N ALA A 141 -3.80 11.97 -8.11
CA ALA A 141 -4.50 11.25 -7.04
C ALA A 141 -4.82 9.83 -7.49
N GLY A 142 -4.62 8.85 -6.62
CA GLY A 142 -4.92 7.45 -6.84
C GLY A 142 -5.67 6.82 -5.69
N LEU A 143 -6.10 5.58 -5.90
CA LEU A 143 -6.78 4.75 -4.93
C LEU A 143 -5.92 3.51 -4.64
N MET A 144 -5.46 3.36 -3.42
CA MET A 144 -4.77 2.16 -2.98
C MET A 144 -5.76 1.21 -2.30
N ILE A 145 -5.82 -0.02 -2.78
CA ILE A 145 -6.65 -1.08 -2.21
C ILE A 145 -5.78 -1.98 -1.33
N ASP A 146 -6.05 -1.95 -0.03
CA ASP A 146 -5.55 -2.93 0.92
C ASP A 146 -6.58 -4.06 1.07
N MET A 147 -6.16 -5.31 0.85
CA MET A 147 -7.05 -6.48 0.89
C MET A 147 -7.77 -6.63 2.22
N HIS A 148 -7.08 -6.37 3.32
CA HIS A 148 -7.68 -6.42 4.66
C HIS A 148 -8.73 -5.32 4.82
N HIS A 149 -8.41 -4.09 4.45
CA HIS A 149 -9.32 -2.96 4.62
C HIS A 149 -10.55 -3.08 3.73
N PHE A 150 -10.37 -3.53 2.48
CA PHE A 150 -11.46 -3.81 1.56
C PHE A 150 -12.44 -4.83 2.14
N HIS A 151 -11.92 -5.97 2.62
CA HIS A 151 -12.74 -7.01 3.23
C HIS A 151 -13.45 -6.52 4.50
N ARG A 152 -12.75 -5.79 5.38
CA ARG A 152 -13.30 -5.27 6.64
C ARG A 152 -14.34 -4.17 6.44
N ALA A 153 -14.24 -3.41 5.35
CA ALA A 153 -15.25 -2.44 4.93
C ALA A 153 -16.50 -3.10 4.32
N ARG A 154 -16.45 -4.41 4.01
CA ARG A 154 -17.51 -5.16 3.30
C ARG A 154 -17.81 -4.59 1.91
N ASP A 155 -16.79 -4.02 1.26
CA ASP A 155 -16.92 -3.48 -0.08
C ASP A 155 -17.11 -4.62 -1.11
N ASN A 156 -17.80 -4.30 -2.22
CA ASN A 156 -18.05 -5.28 -3.27
C ASN A 156 -17.00 -5.13 -4.38
N PRO A 157 -16.25 -6.19 -4.74
CA PRO A 157 -15.26 -6.11 -5.80
C PRO A 157 -15.79 -5.61 -7.15
N VAL A 158 -17.06 -5.86 -7.47
CA VAL A 158 -17.71 -5.37 -8.72
C VAL A 158 -17.71 -3.84 -8.79
N ASP A 159 -17.75 -3.14 -7.66
CA ASP A 159 -17.77 -1.66 -7.64
C ASP A 159 -16.45 -1.05 -8.15
N LEU A 160 -15.36 -1.83 -8.13
CA LEU A 160 -14.06 -1.42 -8.68
C LEU A 160 -14.08 -1.30 -10.21
N ASP A 161 -14.95 -2.05 -10.91
CA ASP A 161 -15.05 -2.04 -12.37
C ASP A 161 -15.54 -0.69 -12.92
N ALA A 162 -16.27 0.07 -12.11
CA ALA A 162 -16.84 1.38 -12.48
C ALA A 162 -15.85 2.55 -12.24
N LEU A 163 -14.65 2.27 -11.73
CA LEU A 163 -13.67 3.29 -11.39
C LEU A 163 -12.62 3.47 -12.51
N PRO A 164 -12.06 4.69 -12.66
CA PRO A 164 -10.97 4.94 -13.59
C PRO A 164 -9.78 4.01 -13.33
N ARG A 165 -9.34 3.30 -14.36
CA ARG A 165 -8.24 2.32 -14.23
C ARG A 165 -6.92 2.99 -13.85
N GLU A 166 -6.72 4.22 -14.23
CA GLU A 166 -5.57 5.08 -13.91
C GLU A 166 -5.47 5.49 -12.42
N TRP A 167 -6.50 5.22 -11.61
CA TRP A 167 -6.43 5.48 -10.17
C TRP A 167 -5.65 4.40 -9.41
N PHE A 168 -5.44 3.21 -10.00
CA PHE A 168 -4.86 2.07 -9.30
C PHE A 168 -3.37 1.91 -9.64
N HIS A 169 -2.49 2.45 -8.81
CA HIS A 169 -1.05 2.39 -9.01
C HIS A 169 -0.42 1.17 -8.33
N PHE A 170 -0.91 0.82 -7.14
CA PHE A 170 -0.50 -0.38 -6.41
C PHE A 170 -1.60 -0.85 -5.46
N ALA A 171 -1.43 -2.05 -4.90
CA ALA A 171 -2.34 -2.62 -3.91
C ALA A 171 -1.55 -3.27 -2.77
N HIS A 172 -2.06 -3.19 -1.54
CA HIS A 172 -1.52 -3.92 -0.39
C HIS A 172 -2.11 -5.32 -0.32
N ILE A 173 -1.25 -6.32 -0.39
CA ILE A 173 -1.63 -7.72 -0.44
C ILE A 173 -1.33 -8.39 0.89
N CYS A 174 -2.37 -8.92 1.51
CA CYS A 174 -2.33 -9.70 2.73
C CYS A 174 -3.56 -10.61 2.81
N ASP A 175 -3.66 -11.36 3.89
CA ASP A 175 -4.85 -12.13 4.24
C ASP A 175 -5.19 -11.93 5.72
N ALA A 176 -6.36 -12.37 6.13
CA ALA A 176 -6.84 -12.40 7.52
C ALA A 176 -8.02 -13.37 7.61
N ASP A 177 -8.44 -13.73 8.84
CA ASP A 177 -9.62 -14.54 9.04
C ASP A 177 -10.86 -13.94 8.35
N ALA A 178 -11.77 -14.80 7.87
CA ALA A 178 -13.01 -14.37 7.21
C ALA A 178 -13.93 -13.60 8.16
N GLU A 179 -13.89 -13.91 9.45
CA GLU A 179 -14.67 -13.21 10.45
C GLU A 179 -14.18 -11.78 10.63
N ILE A 180 -15.10 -10.82 10.61
CA ILE A 180 -14.81 -9.41 10.82
C ILE A 180 -15.04 -9.08 12.29
N PRO A 181 -14.01 -8.71 13.05
CA PRO A 181 -14.16 -8.33 14.44
C PRO A 181 -15.10 -7.13 14.59
N THR A 182 -15.90 -7.14 15.64
CA THR A 182 -16.76 -6.01 16.02
C THR A 182 -16.02 -5.01 16.90
N GLU A 183 -15.04 -5.50 17.67
CA GLU A 183 -14.30 -4.70 18.62
C GLU A 183 -13.16 -3.93 17.93
N ARG A 184 -13.11 -2.62 18.18
CA ARG A 184 -12.11 -1.72 17.56
C ARG A 184 -10.68 -2.12 17.91
N ASP A 185 -10.43 -2.52 19.16
CA ASP A 185 -9.08 -2.88 19.60
C ASP A 185 -8.59 -4.17 18.93
N GLU A 186 -9.48 -5.11 18.67
CA GLU A 186 -9.16 -6.32 17.92
C GLU A 186 -8.89 -6.01 16.44
N MET A 187 -9.64 -5.10 15.83
CA MET A 187 -9.34 -4.61 14.49
C MET A 187 -7.95 -4.00 14.43
N ILE A 188 -7.59 -3.15 15.38
CA ILE A 188 -6.26 -2.54 15.47
C ILE A 188 -5.16 -3.59 15.65
N ARG A 189 -5.40 -4.58 16.51
CA ARG A 189 -4.44 -5.67 16.75
C ARG A 189 -4.14 -6.45 15.46
N ILE A 190 -5.19 -6.80 14.71
CA ILE A 190 -5.02 -7.54 13.44
C ILE A 190 -4.26 -6.68 12.41
N ILE A 191 -4.65 -5.42 12.24
CA ILE A 191 -3.99 -4.50 11.31
C ILE A 191 -2.49 -4.41 11.57
N ARG A 192 -2.07 -4.37 12.85
CA ARG A 192 -0.69 -4.09 13.24
C ARG A 192 0.18 -5.32 13.47
N ASP A 193 -0.43 -6.42 13.90
CA ASP A 193 0.34 -7.51 14.52
C ASP A 193 -0.09 -8.92 14.09
N ALA A 194 -1.17 -9.08 13.31
CA ALA A 194 -1.76 -10.40 13.11
C ALA A 194 -2.35 -10.66 11.71
N ARG A 195 -1.89 -9.95 10.68
CA ARG A 195 -2.24 -10.31 9.31
C ARG A 195 -1.66 -11.68 8.94
N LEU A 196 -2.31 -12.39 8.04
CA LEU A 196 -1.92 -13.72 7.60
C LEU A 196 -1.20 -13.65 6.25
N TYR A 197 -0.44 -14.69 5.94
CA TYR A 197 0.08 -14.89 4.59
C TYR A 197 -1.06 -15.16 3.63
N VAL A 198 -0.91 -14.73 2.40
CA VAL A 198 -1.94 -14.87 1.36
C VAL A 198 -2.28 -16.35 1.15
N GLY A 199 -3.57 -16.67 1.25
CA GLY A 199 -4.12 -18.01 1.13
C GLY A 199 -4.21 -18.80 2.44
N GLU A 200 -3.85 -18.21 3.57
CA GLU A 200 -4.02 -18.84 4.89
C GLU A 200 -5.26 -18.34 5.63
N GLY A 201 -5.85 -17.24 5.20
CA GLY A 201 -7.06 -16.66 5.77
C GLY A 201 -8.31 -16.93 4.96
N GLY A 202 -9.26 -16.00 5.03
CA GLY A 202 -10.55 -16.12 4.36
C GLY A 202 -10.94 -14.91 3.53
N ILE A 203 -9.99 -14.01 3.23
CA ILE A 203 -10.20 -12.91 2.29
C ILE A 203 -10.18 -13.48 0.87
N ASP A 204 -11.19 -13.16 0.05
CA ASP A 204 -11.20 -13.49 -1.38
C ASP A 204 -10.24 -12.56 -2.16
N VAL A 205 -8.93 -12.71 -1.88
CA VAL A 205 -7.88 -11.91 -2.54
C VAL A 205 -7.95 -12.05 -4.06
N ALA A 206 -8.17 -13.25 -4.57
CA ALA A 206 -8.27 -13.49 -6.02
C ALA A 206 -9.49 -12.79 -6.63
N GLY A 207 -10.63 -12.82 -5.94
CA GLY A 207 -11.84 -12.11 -6.35
C GLY A 207 -11.63 -10.60 -6.41
N ILE A 208 -10.97 -10.00 -5.41
CA ILE A 208 -10.66 -8.58 -5.42
C ILE A 208 -9.69 -8.23 -6.55
N LEU A 209 -8.58 -8.98 -6.68
CA LEU A 209 -7.57 -8.74 -7.71
C LEU A 209 -8.13 -8.88 -9.14
N ALA A 210 -9.14 -9.71 -9.36
CA ALA A 210 -9.77 -9.89 -10.67
C ALA A 210 -10.48 -8.62 -11.17
N HIS A 211 -10.80 -7.67 -10.27
CA HIS A 211 -11.43 -6.38 -10.59
C HIS A 211 -10.43 -5.21 -10.66
N LEU A 212 -9.18 -5.42 -10.25
CA LEU A 212 -8.14 -4.40 -10.35
C LEU A 212 -7.41 -4.47 -11.72
N PRO A 213 -6.88 -3.35 -12.25
CA PRO A 213 -5.92 -3.40 -13.34
C PRO A 213 -4.63 -4.05 -12.86
N HIS A 214 -3.77 -4.42 -13.81
CA HIS A 214 -2.40 -4.80 -13.46
C HIS A 214 -1.70 -3.60 -12.80
N CYS A 215 -1.26 -3.77 -11.56
CA CYS A 215 -0.55 -2.77 -10.76
C CYS A 215 0.55 -3.46 -9.93
N VAL A 216 1.32 -2.67 -9.19
CA VAL A 216 2.32 -3.22 -8.28
C VAL A 216 1.63 -3.87 -7.07
N TYR A 217 2.05 -5.07 -6.70
CA TYR A 217 1.59 -5.77 -5.49
C TYR A 217 2.60 -5.55 -4.37
N SER A 218 2.22 -4.76 -3.39
CA SER A 218 2.99 -4.51 -2.17
C SER A 218 2.50 -5.43 -1.06
N ILE A 219 3.37 -6.31 -0.56
CA ILE A 219 2.99 -7.26 0.49
C ILE A 219 3.05 -6.54 1.84
N GLU A 220 1.91 -6.46 2.51
CA GLU A 220 1.80 -5.86 3.84
C GLU A 220 1.23 -6.86 4.86
N VAL A 221 2.12 -7.65 5.47
CA VAL A 221 1.77 -8.70 6.43
C VAL A 221 2.47 -8.48 7.77
N PRO A 222 2.12 -7.42 8.52
CA PRO A 222 2.61 -7.26 9.88
C PRO A 222 2.06 -8.40 10.76
N ASN A 223 2.96 -9.25 11.23
CA ASN A 223 2.64 -10.36 12.11
C ASN A 223 3.76 -10.55 13.13
N ARG A 224 3.57 -9.97 14.31
CA ARG A 224 4.57 -9.96 15.37
C ARG A 224 5.04 -11.36 15.76
N LYS A 225 4.10 -12.28 15.96
CA LYS A 225 4.42 -13.66 16.36
C LYS A 225 5.33 -14.35 15.34
N ARG A 226 4.98 -14.26 14.05
CA ARG A 226 5.79 -14.86 12.98
C ARG A 226 7.15 -14.21 12.81
N HIS A 227 7.19 -12.90 12.98
CA HIS A 227 8.44 -12.16 12.96
C HIS A 227 9.37 -12.58 14.09
N GLU A 228 8.86 -12.77 15.32
CA GLU A 228 9.64 -13.25 16.46
C GLU A 228 10.10 -14.70 16.29
N GLU A 229 9.25 -15.56 15.72
CA GLU A 229 9.54 -16.98 15.50
C GLU A 229 10.52 -17.23 14.34
N LEU A 230 10.40 -16.48 13.23
CA LEU A 230 11.13 -16.74 12.00
C LEU A 230 12.30 -15.78 11.76
N GLY A 231 12.23 -14.57 12.30
CA GLY A 231 13.08 -13.44 11.96
C GLY A 231 12.74 -12.80 10.61
N ASP A 232 13.26 -11.58 10.40
CA ASP A 232 12.93 -10.71 9.25
C ASP A 232 13.08 -11.41 7.88
N ALA A 233 14.20 -12.09 7.70
CA ALA A 233 14.53 -12.66 6.38
C ALA A 233 13.60 -13.81 6.00
N ALA A 234 13.35 -14.74 6.92
CA ALA A 234 12.49 -15.88 6.65
C ALA A 234 11.01 -15.44 6.54
N HIS A 235 10.59 -14.47 7.37
CA HIS A 235 9.23 -13.91 7.26
C HIS A 235 9.02 -13.24 5.90
N ALA A 236 9.93 -12.36 5.46
CA ALA A 236 9.85 -11.71 4.16
C ALA A 236 9.85 -12.73 3.00
N THR A 237 10.71 -13.73 3.04
CA THR A 237 10.74 -14.81 2.03
C THR A 237 9.40 -15.53 1.99
N ARG A 238 8.86 -15.91 3.14
CA ARG A 238 7.58 -16.62 3.23
C ARG A 238 6.42 -15.80 2.70
N CYS A 239 6.38 -14.49 2.97
CA CYS A 239 5.40 -13.57 2.41
C CYS A 239 5.38 -13.64 0.88
N LEU A 240 6.54 -13.57 0.23
CA LEU A 240 6.65 -13.59 -1.22
C LEU A 240 6.30 -14.96 -1.81
N GLU A 241 6.77 -16.05 -1.20
CA GLU A 241 6.49 -17.41 -1.64
C GLU A 241 5.00 -17.73 -1.62
N THR A 242 4.32 -17.36 -0.53
CA THR A 242 2.87 -17.61 -0.40
C THR A 242 2.06 -16.80 -1.40
N LEU A 243 2.42 -15.54 -1.64
CA LEU A 243 1.76 -14.73 -2.67
C LEU A 243 1.98 -15.34 -4.07
N LYS A 244 3.21 -15.70 -4.44
CA LYS A 244 3.51 -16.34 -5.73
C LYS A 244 2.73 -17.64 -5.91
N ALA A 245 2.72 -18.49 -4.91
CA ALA A 245 1.96 -19.76 -4.96
C ALA A 245 0.44 -19.50 -5.10
N TYR A 246 -0.09 -18.52 -4.40
CA TYR A 246 -1.49 -18.12 -4.48
C TYR A 246 -1.86 -17.61 -5.88
N LEU A 247 -1.07 -16.70 -6.46
CA LEU A 247 -1.30 -16.16 -7.80
C LEU A 247 -1.26 -17.26 -8.87
N ILE A 248 -0.31 -18.20 -8.80
CA ILE A 248 -0.23 -19.34 -9.71
C ILE A 248 -1.50 -20.21 -9.59
N LYS A 249 -1.91 -20.53 -8.38
CA LYS A 249 -3.12 -21.34 -8.12
C LYS A 249 -4.38 -20.70 -8.70
N HIS A 250 -4.48 -19.38 -8.65
CA HIS A 250 -5.66 -18.61 -9.08
C HIS A 250 -5.52 -17.97 -10.47
N ALA A 251 -4.46 -18.29 -11.24
CA ALA A 251 -4.18 -17.68 -12.56
C ALA A 251 -5.38 -17.72 -13.52
N ARG A 252 -6.14 -18.84 -13.53
CA ARG A 252 -7.33 -18.98 -14.39
C ARG A 252 -8.46 -18.00 -14.03
N SER A 253 -8.56 -17.58 -12.78
CA SER A 253 -9.57 -16.61 -12.34
C SER A 253 -9.33 -15.22 -12.92
N PHE A 254 -8.08 -14.90 -13.24
CA PHE A 254 -7.69 -13.63 -13.87
C PHE A 254 -7.89 -13.64 -15.40
N GLU A 255 -7.74 -14.81 -16.07
CA GLU A 255 -7.90 -14.96 -17.51
C GLU A 255 -9.36 -14.86 -17.97
N THR A 256 -10.31 -15.34 -17.17
CA THR A 256 -11.74 -15.41 -17.55
C THR A 256 -12.45 -14.06 -17.55
N ARG A 257 -11.90 -13.03 -16.91
CA ARG A 257 -12.51 -11.68 -16.82
C ARG A 257 -11.82 -10.63 -17.69
N GLY A 258 -10.59 -10.88 -18.15
CA GLY A 258 -9.85 -10.04 -19.09
C GLY A 258 -10.22 -10.36 -20.54
N GLY A 259 -11.41 -9.98 -20.98
CA GLY A 259 -11.85 -10.21 -22.37
C GLY A 259 -11.07 -9.37 -23.37
N SER A 260 -10.07 -9.94 -23.99
CA SER A 260 -9.59 -9.88 -25.37
C SER A 260 -8.10 -10.26 -25.47
N ALA A 261 -7.73 -10.87 -26.59
CA ALA A 261 -6.42 -11.48 -26.84
C ALA A 261 -5.20 -10.54 -26.85
N SER A 262 -5.37 -9.24 -26.57
CA SER A 262 -4.26 -8.28 -26.47
C SER A 262 -3.60 -8.23 -25.07
N ASN A 263 -4.18 -8.88 -24.06
CA ASN A 263 -3.66 -8.87 -22.69
C ASN A 263 -2.81 -10.10 -22.31
N ARG A 264 -2.49 -11.02 -23.25
CA ARG A 264 -1.66 -12.18 -22.96
C ARG A 264 -0.19 -11.85 -22.65
N ALA A 265 0.27 -10.66 -23.01
CA ALA A 265 1.64 -10.18 -22.70
C ALA A 265 1.75 -9.44 -21.35
N ALA A 266 0.65 -9.25 -20.65
CA ALA A 266 0.59 -8.41 -19.45
C ALA A 266 0.34 -9.17 -18.13
N THR A 267 0.17 -10.49 -18.15
CA THR A 267 0.20 -11.26 -16.92
C THR A 267 1.65 -11.42 -16.51
N GLY A 268 2.12 -10.59 -15.58
CA GLY A 268 3.49 -10.62 -15.05
C GLY A 268 3.94 -11.96 -14.43
N ILE A 269 3.24 -13.05 -14.73
CA ILE A 269 3.56 -14.42 -14.34
C ILE A 269 4.79 -14.97 -15.10
N GLU A 270 5.13 -14.42 -16.28
CA GLU A 270 6.35 -14.83 -17.01
C GLU A 270 7.64 -14.18 -16.50
N ARG A 271 7.56 -13.29 -15.49
CA ARG A 271 8.71 -12.62 -14.85
C ARG A 271 8.66 -12.65 -13.31
N LEU A 272 7.97 -13.62 -12.73
CA LEU A 272 8.04 -13.89 -11.29
C LEU A 272 9.09 -14.96 -11.00
#